data_fe224bc510bb68dc0858b0cd096e91c4
#
_entry.id   fe224bc510bb68dc0858b0cd096e91c4
#
_cell.length_a   1.000
_cell.length_b   1.000
_cell.length_c   1.000
_cell.angle_alpha   90.00
_cell.angle_beta   90.00
_cell.angle_gamma   90.00
#
_symmetry.space_group_name_H-M   'P 1'
#
loop_
_entity.id
_entity.type
_entity.pdbx_description
1 polymer ?
#
loop_
_entity_poly.entity_id
_entity_poly.type
_entity_poly.pdbx_seq_one_letter_code
_entity_poly.pdbx_strand_id
1 'polypeptide(L)'
;MLKTHRHSWIGYATSNDGVTWKRMGDKPVLSPEKPWENVAVMCPHVFWDEPAKLFRMWYSGGEQNEPNAIGYATSPDGLKWTRHEGNPVFIPDPQSPWERHKVTACQVVKQGDWHVMFYIGFRDESHAQIGLARSRDGITNWQRHPANPIIRPGENEWDHDACYKPYAIFDGKKWLL
;
A
#
# COMPACT_ATOMS: atom_id res chain seq x y z
N MET A 1 23.12 -9.79 24.00
CA MET A 1 22.39 -9.97 22.74
C MET A 1 21.50 -8.73 22.53
N LEU A 2 21.91 -7.80 21.69
CA LEU A 2 21.12 -6.60 21.37
C LEU A 2 19.86 -7.06 20.61
N LYS A 3 18.70 -6.92 21.24
CA LYS A 3 17.42 -7.01 20.52
C LYS A 3 17.39 -5.84 19.55
N THR A 4 17.75 -6.07 18.30
CA THR A 4 17.50 -5.11 17.23
C THR A 4 15.99 -5.03 17.07
N HIS A 5 15.36 -4.03 17.67
CA HIS A 5 13.99 -3.68 17.35
C HIS A 5 13.97 -3.24 15.89
N ARG A 6 13.54 -4.13 15.01
CA ARG A 6 13.37 -3.81 13.60
C ARG A 6 12.07 -3.01 13.48
N HIS A 7 12.21 -1.76 13.12
CA HIS A 7 11.10 -0.85 12.82
C HIS A 7 11.21 -0.41 11.37
N SER A 8 10.10 -0.29 10.68
CA SER A 8 10.05 0.34 9.37
C SER A 8 9.27 1.64 9.44
N TRP A 9 9.88 2.70 8.94
CA TRP A 9 9.33 4.04 8.90
C TRP A 9 9.44 4.62 7.49
N ILE A 10 8.59 5.59 7.17
CA ILE A 10 8.60 6.24 5.86
C ILE A 10 9.44 7.51 5.94
N GLY A 11 10.46 7.60 5.08
CA GLY A 11 11.30 8.78 4.89
C GLY A 11 10.93 9.54 3.62
N TYR A 12 11.49 10.75 3.47
CA TYR A 12 11.30 11.59 2.28
C TYR A 12 12.65 12.08 1.75
N ALA A 13 12.80 12.04 0.45
CA ALA A 13 13.95 12.60 -0.25
C ALA A 13 13.51 13.27 -1.55
N THR A 14 14.28 14.26 -2.01
CA THR A 14 14.06 14.98 -3.26
C THR A 14 15.27 14.90 -4.17
N SER A 15 15.04 15.00 -5.47
CA SER A 15 16.07 15.05 -6.51
C SER A 15 15.64 15.95 -7.64
N ASN A 16 16.58 16.61 -8.31
CA ASN A 16 16.34 17.38 -9.54
C ASN A 16 16.71 16.58 -10.81
N ASP A 17 17.48 15.53 -10.68
CA ASP A 17 18.04 14.74 -11.79
C ASP A 17 17.64 13.24 -11.73
N GLY A 18 16.97 12.82 -10.66
CA GLY A 18 16.60 11.42 -10.42
C GLY A 18 17.76 10.52 -9.98
N VAL A 19 18.97 11.05 -9.88
CA VAL A 19 20.20 10.32 -9.54
C VAL A 19 20.74 10.75 -8.16
N THR A 20 20.84 12.07 -7.95
CA THR A 20 21.34 12.65 -6.70
C THR A 20 20.18 12.99 -5.79
N TRP A 21 20.07 12.28 -4.67
CA TRP A 21 18.94 12.42 -3.74
C TRP A 21 19.34 13.10 -2.45
N LYS A 22 18.59 14.11 -2.04
CA LYS A 22 18.72 14.80 -0.76
C LYS A 22 17.60 14.33 0.19
N ARG A 23 17.99 13.77 1.34
CA ARG A 23 17.03 13.47 2.42
C ARG A 23 16.47 14.75 3.01
N MET A 24 15.15 14.80 3.21
CA MET A 24 14.44 15.95 3.74
C MET A 24 14.22 15.80 5.23
N GLY A 25 15.30 16.02 6.01
CA GLY A 25 15.31 15.94 7.47
C GLY A 25 15.94 14.66 8.01
N ASP A 26 16.16 14.65 9.34
CA ASP A 26 16.83 13.56 10.08
C ASP A 26 15.81 12.59 10.71
N LYS A 27 14.52 12.87 10.55
CA LYS A 27 13.44 12.07 11.11
C LYS A 27 12.55 11.51 9.99
N PRO A 28 11.89 10.38 10.21
CA PRO A 28 10.88 9.87 9.30
C PRO A 28 9.71 10.86 9.19
N VAL A 29 9.08 10.90 8.03
CA VAL A 29 7.85 11.69 7.82
C VAL A 29 6.61 10.97 8.33
N LEU A 30 6.69 9.64 8.48
CA LEU A 30 5.67 8.82 9.12
C LEU A 30 6.33 7.68 9.90
N SER A 31 5.98 7.53 11.16
CA SER A 31 6.36 6.43 12.06
C SER A 31 5.13 5.85 12.73
N PRO A 32 5.12 4.61 13.22
CA PRO A 32 3.96 4.03 13.89
C PRO A 32 3.50 4.88 15.09
N GLU A 33 2.21 5.21 15.13
CA GLU A 33 1.59 5.99 16.22
C GLU A 33 0.25 5.39 16.67
N LYS A 34 -0.39 4.60 15.82
CA LYS A 34 -1.69 4.02 16.08
C LYS A 34 -1.55 2.54 16.42
N PRO A 35 -2.42 1.97 17.28
CA PRO A 35 -2.32 0.56 17.66
C PRO A 35 -2.25 -0.42 16.49
N TRP A 36 -2.98 -0.17 15.40
CA TRP A 36 -2.99 -1.03 14.22
C TRP A 36 -1.70 -0.95 13.39
N GLU A 37 -0.90 0.12 13.53
CA GLU A 37 0.40 0.28 12.87
C GLU A 37 1.49 -0.53 13.55
N ASN A 38 1.23 -0.99 14.78
CA ASN A 38 2.12 -1.82 15.60
C ASN A 38 3.57 -1.31 15.59
N VAL A 39 4.47 -1.96 14.87
CA VAL A 39 5.91 -1.63 14.83
C VAL A 39 6.38 -1.08 13.49
N ALA A 40 5.52 -1.07 12.48
CA ALA A 40 5.92 -0.70 11.12
C ALA A 40 4.86 0.11 10.36
N VAL A 41 5.34 1.12 9.63
CA VAL A 41 4.65 1.76 8.51
C VAL A 41 5.57 1.69 7.31
N MET A 42 5.09 1.16 6.17
CA MET A 42 5.91 0.91 5.00
C MET A 42 5.10 0.87 3.70
N CYS A 43 5.79 0.63 2.59
CA CYS A 43 5.20 0.49 1.25
C CYS A 43 4.26 1.65 0.89
N PRO A 44 4.71 2.91 1.02
CA PRO A 44 3.88 4.05 0.66
C PRO A 44 3.67 4.08 -0.85
N HIS A 45 2.42 4.27 -1.27
CA HIS A 45 2.07 4.74 -2.59
C HIS A 45 1.57 6.17 -2.49
N VAL A 46 2.22 7.10 -3.18
CA VAL A 46 1.94 8.54 -3.09
C VAL A 46 1.70 9.12 -4.46
N PHE A 47 0.69 9.96 -4.60
CA PHE A 47 0.53 10.83 -5.74
C PHE A 47 0.09 12.25 -5.34
N TRP A 48 0.34 13.20 -6.21
CA TRP A 48 -0.14 14.57 -6.07
C TRP A 48 -1.55 14.70 -6.67
N ASP A 49 -2.51 15.11 -5.84
CA ASP A 49 -3.88 15.42 -6.26
C ASP A 49 -3.95 16.90 -6.61
N GLU A 50 -3.82 17.21 -7.91
CA GLU A 50 -3.77 18.58 -8.42
C GLU A 50 -5.03 19.41 -8.07
N PRO A 51 -6.26 18.89 -8.21
CA PRO A 51 -7.46 19.60 -7.79
C PRO A 51 -7.52 19.92 -6.29
N ALA A 52 -7.09 18.98 -5.45
CA ALA A 52 -7.11 19.15 -4.00
C ALA A 52 -5.89 19.88 -3.44
N LYS A 53 -4.82 20.05 -4.25
CA LYS A 53 -3.52 20.61 -3.84
C LYS A 53 -2.93 19.87 -2.64
N LEU A 54 -2.99 18.55 -2.67
CA LEU A 54 -2.53 17.67 -1.60
C LEU A 54 -1.82 16.44 -2.16
N PHE A 55 -0.80 15.98 -1.46
CA PHE A 55 -0.32 14.61 -1.61
C PHE A 55 -1.28 13.66 -0.92
N ARG A 56 -1.61 12.56 -1.58
CA ARG A 56 -2.36 11.45 -1.04
C ARG A 56 -1.44 10.24 -0.91
N MET A 57 -1.46 9.58 0.24
CA MET A 57 -0.66 8.41 0.50
C MET A 57 -1.52 7.26 1.03
N TRP A 58 -1.36 6.10 0.42
CA TRP A 58 -1.76 4.82 1.01
C TRP A 58 -0.50 4.13 1.49
N TYR A 59 -0.52 3.61 2.70
CA TYR A 59 0.63 2.96 3.33
C TYR A 59 0.21 1.73 4.09
N SER A 60 1.12 0.79 4.25
CA SER A 60 0.86 -0.42 5.01
C SER A 60 1.31 -0.24 6.45
N GLY A 61 0.49 -0.70 7.39
CA GLY A 61 0.79 -0.66 8.82
C GLY A 61 0.56 -2.02 9.48
N GLY A 62 1.40 -2.32 10.49
CA GLY A 62 1.28 -3.57 11.24
C GLY A 62 2.63 -4.17 11.64
N GLU A 63 2.81 -5.46 11.37
CA GLU A 63 4.03 -6.20 11.66
C GLU A 63 5.20 -5.78 10.76
N GLN A 64 6.43 -6.05 11.22
CA GLN A 64 7.65 -5.55 10.59
C GLN A 64 7.83 -5.97 9.13
N ASN A 65 7.62 -7.22 8.80
CA ASN A 65 7.93 -7.71 7.46
C ASN A 65 6.68 -7.71 6.55
N GLU A 66 5.55 -8.07 7.13
CA GLU A 66 4.29 -8.23 6.42
C GLU A 66 3.19 -7.48 7.18
N PRO A 67 3.02 -6.18 6.91
CA PRO A 67 1.97 -5.38 7.55
C PRO A 67 0.57 -5.93 7.31
N ASN A 68 -0.33 -5.62 8.23
CA ASN A 68 -1.62 -6.29 8.33
C ASN A 68 -2.75 -5.58 7.58
N ALA A 69 -2.61 -4.27 7.35
CA ALA A 69 -3.67 -3.44 6.79
C ALA A 69 -3.12 -2.21 6.05
N ILE A 70 -3.98 -1.55 5.27
CA ILE A 70 -3.63 -0.34 4.52
C ILE A 70 -4.32 0.87 5.15
N GLY A 71 -3.54 1.89 5.45
CA GLY A 71 -3.98 3.20 5.92
C GLY A 71 -3.92 4.27 4.84
N TYR A 72 -4.47 5.43 5.15
CA TYR A 72 -4.49 6.61 4.30
C TYR A 72 -4.06 7.86 5.06
N ALA A 73 -3.26 8.70 4.41
CA ALA A 73 -2.84 10.00 4.93
C ALA A 73 -2.75 11.04 3.81
N THR A 74 -2.82 12.31 4.17
CA THR A 74 -2.64 13.45 3.25
C THR A 74 -1.58 14.40 3.77
N SER A 75 -0.97 15.14 2.84
CA SER A 75 0.02 16.17 3.17
C SER A 75 0.00 17.31 2.14
N PRO A 76 0.10 18.58 2.56
CA PRO A 76 0.27 19.70 1.63
C PRO A 76 1.69 19.81 1.08
N ASP A 77 2.70 19.23 1.75
CA ASP A 77 4.11 19.47 1.50
C ASP A 77 4.99 18.21 1.40
N GLY A 78 4.40 17.03 1.63
CA GLY A 78 5.12 15.75 1.69
C GLY A 78 5.93 15.52 2.96
N LEU A 79 5.96 16.49 3.87
CA LEU A 79 6.71 16.46 5.13
C LEU A 79 5.80 16.21 6.33
N LYS A 80 4.67 16.92 6.40
CA LYS A 80 3.68 16.81 7.47
C LYS A 80 2.49 16.01 6.98
N TRP A 81 2.31 14.81 7.50
CA TRP A 81 1.24 13.90 7.11
C TRP A 81 0.13 13.85 8.16
N THR A 82 -1.09 14.04 7.70
CA THR A 82 -2.30 13.89 8.51
C THR A 82 -2.95 12.56 8.17
N ARG A 83 -3.01 11.66 9.16
CA ARG A 83 -3.68 10.36 9.03
C ARG A 83 -5.19 10.53 8.97
N HIS A 84 -5.85 9.73 8.17
CA HIS A 84 -7.30 9.64 8.15
C HIS A 84 -7.82 9.06 9.48
N GLU A 85 -8.86 9.65 10.05
CA GLU A 85 -9.43 9.23 11.35
C GLU A 85 -9.96 7.80 11.32
N GLY A 86 -10.54 7.38 10.20
CA GLY A 86 -11.07 6.04 9.98
C GLY A 86 -10.03 4.98 9.59
N ASN A 87 -8.73 5.23 9.77
CA ASN A 87 -7.70 4.22 9.51
C ASN A 87 -7.81 3.00 10.44
N PRO A 88 -7.49 1.80 9.92
CA PRO A 88 -7.10 1.48 8.54
C PRO A 88 -8.26 1.54 7.56
N VAL A 89 -8.02 2.02 6.33
CA VAL A 89 -9.06 2.18 5.30
C VAL A 89 -9.31 0.91 4.48
N PHE A 90 -8.39 -0.07 4.56
CA PHE A 90 -8.54 -1.35 3.90
C PHE A 90 -7.91 -2.45 4.76
N ILE A 91 -8.72 -3.43 5.14
CA ILE A 91 -8.36 -4.54 6.03
C ILE A 91 -8.60 -5.89 5.35
N PRO A 92 -8.00 -6.99 5.83
CA PRO A 92 -8.33 -8.33 5.34
C PRO A 92 -9.82 -8.62 5.45
N ASP A 93 -10.32 -9.41 4.52
CA ASP A 93 -11.66 -9.98 4.63
C ASP A 93 -11.54 -11.40 5.23
N PRO A 94 -11.97 -11.63 6.47
CA PRO A 94 -11.84 -12.93 7.12
C PRO A 94 -12.66 -14.04 6.45
N GLN A 95 -13.65 -13.69 5.62
CA GLN A 95 -14.45 -14.63 4.84
C GLN A 95 -13.79 -14.98 3.49
N SER A 96 -12.81 -14.20 3.06
CA SER A 96 -12.10 -14.43 1.81
C SER A 96 -11.00 -15.47 1.98
N PRO A 97 -11.03 -16.61 1.27
CA PRO A 97 -10.05 -17.69 1.48
C PRO A 97 -8.63 -17.31 1.05
N TRP A 98 -8.45 -16.25 0.26
CA TRP A 98 -7.15 -15.90 -0.31
C TRP A 98 -6.47 -14.68 0.35
N GLU A 99 -7.22 -13.83 1.09
CA GLU A 99 -6.68 -12.62 1.73
C GLU A 99 -7.05 -12.49 3.22
N ARG A 100 -7.57 -13.55 3.83
CA ARG A 100 -8.09 -13.53 5.21
C ARG A 100 -7.07 -13.17 6.27
N HIS A 101 -5.78 -13.31 5.97
CA HIS A 101 -4.70 -13.13 6.94
C HIS A 101 -4.20 -11.68 6.97
N LYS A 102 -3.79 -11.13 5.84
CA LYS A 102 -3.23 -9.77 5.71
C LYS A 102 -3.56 -9.16 4.35
N VAL A 103 -3.60 -7.81 4.30
CA VAL A 103 -3.57 -7.04 3.06
C VAL A 103 -2.50 -5.94 3.18
N THR A 104 -1.68 -5.78 2.15
CA THR A 104 -0.52 -4.88 2.22
C THR A 104 -0.07 -4.37 0.85
N ALA A 105 0.88 -3.46 0.83
CA ALA A 105 1.62 -3.00 -0.34
C ALA A 105 0.74 -2.75 -1.57
N CYS A 106 0.04 -1.65 -1.58
CA CYS A 106 -0.85 -1.29 -2.68
C CYS A 106 -0.27 -0.24 -3.61
N GLN A 107 -0.78 -0.24 -4.83
CA GLN A 107 -0.76 0.89 -5.74
C GLN A 107 -2.21 1.33 -5.99
N VAL A 108 -2.46 2.65 -5.94
CA VAL A 108 -3.76 3.23 -6.27
C VAL A 108 -3.64 4.10 -7.51
N VAL A 109 -4.45 3.81 -8.52
CA VAL A 109 -4.48 4.55 -9.79
C VAL A 109 -5.83 5.23 -9.94
N LYS A 110 -5.83 6.52 -10.31
CA LYS A 110 -7.06 7.23 -10.68
C LYS A 110 -7.45 6.86 -12.10
N GLN A 111 -8.67 6.31 -12.28
CA GLN A 111 -9.23 5.97 -13.58
C GLN A 111 -10.67 6.47 -13.68
N GLY A 112 -10.86 7.56 -14.40
CA GLY A 112 -12.15 8.26 -14.42
C GLY A 112 -12.57 8.68 -13.02
N ASP A 113 -13.77 8.29 -12.63
CA ASP A 113 -14.33 8.56 -11.29
C ASP A 113 -13.89 7.57 -10.21
N TRP A 114 -13.07 6.59 -10.54
CA TRP A 114 -12.66 5.54 -9.62
C TRP A 114 -11.20 5.68 -9.21
N HIS A 115 -10.93 5.34 -7.96
CA HIS A 115 -9.62 4.93 -7.47
C HIS A 115 -9.56 3.43 -7.53
N VAL A 116 -8.60 2.90 -8.30
CA VAL A 116 -8.39 1.47 -8.50
C VAL A 116 -7.15 1.06 -7.72
N MET A 117 -7.29 0.12 -6.81
CA MET A 117 -6.22 -0.38 -5.94
C MET A 117 -5.81 -1.78 -6.38
N PHE A 118 -4.53 -1.95 -6.71
CA PHE A 118 -3.86 -3.24 -6.81
C PHE A 118 -3.14 -3.48 -5.50
N TYR A 119 -3.33 -4.63 -4.87
CA TYR A 119 -2.79 -4.90 -3.53
C TYR A 119 -2.38 -6.35 -3.36
N ILE A 120 -1.58 -6.63 -2.33
CA ILE A 120 -1.24 -7.98 -1.93
C ILE A 120 -2.24 -8.45 -0.90
N GLY A 121 -2.83 -9.63 -1.12
CA GLY A 121 -3.60 -10.35 -0.13
C GLY A 121 -2.88 -11.64 0.29
N PHE A 122 -2.88 -11.94 1.58
CA PHE A 122 -2.27 -13.12 2.16
C PHE A 122 -3.33 -14.09 2.65
N ARG A 123 -3.27 -15.33 2.18
CA ARG A 123 -4.07 -16.43 2.71
C ARG A 123 -3.59 -16.86 4.09
N ASP A 124 -2.28 -16.92 4.26
CA ASP A 124 -1.52 -17.33 5.44
C ASP A 124 -0.14 -16.64 5.43
N GLU A 125 0.80 -17.07 6.25
CA GLU A 125 2.14 -16.46 6.37
C GLU A 125 2.98 -16.52 5.07
N SER A 126 2.71 -17.45 4.16
CA SER A 126 3.58 -17.75 3.02
C SER A 126 2.96 -17.49 1.66
N HIS A 127 1.63 -17.47 1.56
CA HIS A 127 0.94 -17.41 0.27
C HIS A 127 0.36 -16.03 0.01
N ALA A 128 1.05 -15.27 -0.83
CA ALA A 128 0.65 -13.95 -1.28
C ALA A 128 0.18 -13.94 -2.73
N GLN A 129 -0.85 -13.18 -3.02
CA GLN A 129 -1.50 -13.07 -4.32
C GLN A 129 -1.92 -11.62 -4.58
N ILE A 130 -2.17 -11.26 -5.83
CA ILE A 130 -2.55 -9.90 -6.19
C ILE A 130 -4.06 -9.78 -6.31
N GLY A 131 -4.61 -8.81 -5.62
CA GLY A 131 -6.02 -8.42 -5.68
C GLY A 131 -6.24 -7.07 -6.30
N LEU A 132 -7.49 -6.84 -6.66
CA LEU A 132 -8.02 -5.62 -7.23
C LEU A 132 -9.23 -5.15 -6.40
N ALA A 133 -9.25 -3.86 -6.05
CA ALA A 133 -10.40 -3.20 -5.45
C ALA A 133 -10.58 -1.81 -6.06
N ARG A 134 -11.77 -1.23 -5.91
CA ARG A 134 -12.06 0.13 -6.35
C ARG A 134 -12.90 0.88 -5.33
N SER A 135 -12.72 2.20 -5.29
CA SER A 135 -13.49 3.13 -4.46
C SER A 135 -13.72 4.45 -5.21
N ARG A 136 -14.79 5.16 -4.92
CA ARG A 136 -15.05 6.49 -5.51
C ARG A 136 -14.14 7.56 -4.93
N ASP A 137 -13.93 7.55 -3.64
CA ASP A 137 -13.12 8.54 -2.92
C ASP A 137 -11.67 8.08 -2.67
N GLY A 138 -11.39 6.78 -2.87
CA GLY A 138 -10.09 6.17 -2.57
C GLY A 138 -9.85 5.93 -1.07
N ILE A 139 -10.85 6.13 -0.23
CA ILE A 139 -10.77 6.06 1.22
C ILE A 139 -11.74 5.04 1.78
N THR A 140 -13.02 5.16 1.40
CA THR A 140 -14.11 4.38 1.96
C THR A 140 -14.77 3.49 0.90
N ASN A 141 -15.62 2.57 1.34
CA ASN A 141 -16.47 1.74 0.47
C ASN A 141 -15.69 1.03 -0.66
N TRP A 142 -14.53 0.49 -0.33
CA TRP A 142 -13.74 -0.30 -1.27
C TRP A 142 -14.50 -1.55 -1.70
N GLN A 143 -14.71 -1.68 -3.00
CA GLN A 143 -15.34 -2.81 -3.64
C GLN A 143 -14.27 -3.74 -4.21
N ARG A 144 -14.11 -4.92 -3.61
CA ARG A 144 -13.22 -5.97 -4.11
C ARG A 144 -13.74 -6.53 -5.42
N HIS A 145 -12.83 -6.80 -6.35
CA HIS A 145 -13.23 -7.39 -7.63
C HIS A 145 -13.69 -8.84 -7.43
N PRO A 146 -14.81 -9.27 -8.03
CA PRO A 146 -15.37 -10.62 -7.80
C PRO A 146 -14.48 -11.75 -8.32
N ALA A 147 -13.58 -11.47 -9.28
CA ALA A 147 -12.62 -12.44 -9.80
C ALA A 147 -11.30 -12.49 -9.01
N ASN A 148 -11.21 -11.83 -7.84
CA ASN A 148 -10.00 -11.90 -7.02
C ASN A 148 -9.69 -13.32 -6.54
N PRO A 149 -8.39 -13.66 -6.39
CA PRO A 149 -7.24 -12.86 -6.77
C PRO A 149 -7.06 -12.82 -8.29
N ILE A 150 -6.66 -11.64 -8.82
CA ILE A 150 -6.48 -11.42 -10.26
C ILE A 150 -5.18 -12.02 -10.79
N ILE A 151 -4.15 -12.18 -9.94
CA ILE A 151 -2.94 -12.93 -10.23
C ILE A 151 -2.66 -13.87 -9.06
N ARG A 152 -2.37 -15.11 -9.38
CA ARG A 152 -2.01 -16.18 -8.45
C ARG A 152 -0.65 -16.72 -8.81
N PRO A 153 0.12 -17.24 -7.83
CA PRO A 153 1.29 -18.04 -8.11
C PRO A 153 0.96 -19.21 -9.03
N GLY A 154 1.85 -19.51 -9.96
CA GLY A 154 1.73 -20.67 -10.84
C GLY A 154 2.01 -21.98 -10.10
N GLU A 155 1.29 -23.04 -10.43
CA GLU A 155 1.62 -24.37 -9.93
C GLU A 155 2.87 -24.88 -10.67
N ASN A 156 3.96 -25.18 -9.94
CA ASN A 156 5.22 -25.66 -10.49
C ASN A 156 5.98 -24.70 -11.43
N GLU A 157 5.71 -23.41 -11.34
CA GLU A 157 6.39 -22.36 -12.09
C GLU A 157 7.38 -21.58 -11.19
N TRP A 158 8.10 -20.63 -11.79
CA TRP A 158 9.11 -19.81 -11.09
C TRP A 158 8.53 -18.95 -9.97
N ASP A 159 7.24 -18.61 -10.02
CA ASP A 159 6.50 -17.78 -9.07
C ASP A 159 5.61 -18.59 -8.11
N HIS A 160 5.86 -19.91 -7.97
CA HIS A 160 4.99 -20.85 -7.24
C HIS A 160 4.73 -20.49 -5.76
N ASP A 161 5.60 -19.70 -5.14
CA ASP A 161 5.44 -19.34 -3.74
C ASP A 161 4.51 -18.14 -3.53
N ALA A 162 4.75 -17.05 -4.28
CA ALA A 162 4.02 -15.80 -4.05
C ALA A 162 4.16 -14.79 -5.19
N CYS A 163 3.13 -13.96 -5.38
CA CYS A 163 3.16 -12.76 -6.21
C CYS A 163 3.17 -11.52 -5.31
N TYR A 164 4.14 -10.62 -5.54
CA TYR A 164 4.41 -9.49 -4.66
C TYR A 164 4.44 -8.13 -5.36
N LYS A 165 4.09 -7.07 -4.61
CA LYS A 165 4.28 -5.64 -4.93
C LYS A 165 3.81 -5.27 -6.34
N PRO A 166 2.48 -5.32 -6.56
CA PRO A 166 1.92 -5.01 -7.87
C PRO A 166 2.22 -3.56 -8.26
N TYR A 167 2.54 -3.36 -9.52
CA TYR A 167 2.65 -2.04 -10.13
C TYR A 167 2.00 -2.07 -11.50
N ALA A 168 0.86 -1.41 -11.65
CA ALA A 168 0.06 -1.43 -12.86
C ALA A 168 0.15 -0.10 -13.62
N ILE A 169 0.22 -0.19 -14.94
CA ILE A 169 0.18 0.94 -15.86
C ILE A 169 -0.92 0.71 -16.88
N PHE A 170 -1.74 1.73 -17.11
CA PHE A 170 -2.69 1.75 -18.21
C PHE A 170 -2.10 2.53 -19.39
N ASP A 171 -1.87 1.89 -20.54
CA ASP A 171 -1.24 2.49 -21.70
C ASP A 171 -2.23 3.24 -22.63
N GLY A 172 -3.49 3.37 -22.20
CA GLY A 172 -4.59 3.93 -22.97
C GLY A 172 -5.45 2.88 -23.70
N LYS A 173 -4.99 1.62 -23.74
CA LYS A 173 -5.70 0.48 -24.36
C LYS A 173 -5.82 -0.72 -23.46
N LYS A 174 -4.76 -1.04 -22.72
CA LYS A 174 -4.68 -2.21 -21.84
C LYS A 174 -3.93 -1.88 -20.56
N TRP A 175 -4.16 -2.71 -19.55
CA TRP A 175 -3.38 -2.72 -18.32
C TRP A 175 -2.14 -3.61 -18.50
N LEU A 176 -1.02 -3.12 -17.97
CA LEU A 176 0.24 -3.85 -17.81
C LEU A 176 0.49 -3.94 -16.30
N LEU A 177 0.70 -5.14 -15.77
CA LEU A 177 0.91 -5.38 -14.34
C LEU A 177 2.19 -6.18 -14.16
#